data_e453f0f08afde05bf646cf6ef2590a4c
#
_entry.id   e453f0f08afde05bf646cf6ef2590a4c
#
_cell.length_a   1.000
_cell.length_b   1.000
_cell.length_c   1.000
_cell.angle_alpha   90.00
_cell.angle_beta   90.00
_cell.angle_gamma   90.00
#
_symmetry.space_group_name_H-M   'P 1'
#
loop_
_entity.id
_entity.type
_entity.pdbx_description
1 polymer ?
#
loop_
_entity_poly.entity_id
_entity_poly.type
_entity_poly.pdbx_seq_one_letter_code
_entity_poly.pdbx_strand_id
1 'polypeptide(L)'
;VLFVVGVSAARFAPESPTGLEVYPSASLTRRTWLSQYNPALKGTAGDTPVLVFEGALPGGTMLVLGGTHADEPAGAAAALVIAENVSPEQGRLIVIPYANASGFSHTLPQEGHPSHYTLDTPGGPRRIPFGSRLTNPVHQWPDPTVYIEKVQRQKLAGTESRNLNRAYPGEENGSLTAKVAYAITRLIVDEGVDVAVDLHESSPEYPVNNAIVAHDRAMDLAAIAAVELEYAGVSINIEPSPVNLRGLSHREWGDNTDTLAVLLESPNPSQGRLRGTTDERLVVEGIDPMYLKASLRGRLYVPYTEEGAPLAMRVGRHVASVEALAWSHTMLSPDRGIVLGGLPTYSELLENGVGAYLKPSR
;
A
#
# COMPACT_ATOMS: atom_id res chain seq x y z
N VAL A 1 36.58 -2.41 -16.36
CA VAL A 1 36.21 -1.34 -15.40
C VAL A 1 35.12 -0.46 -16.01
N LEU A 2 35.27 0.19 -17.16
CA LEU A 2 34.28 1.08 -17.79
C LEU A 2 32.95 0.36 -18.07
N PHE A 3 32.96 -0.91 -18.48
CA PHE A 3 31.75 -1.70 -18.69
C PHE A 3 30.99 -1.94 -17.36
N VAL A 4 31.71 -2.32 -16.31
CA VAL A 4 31.11 -2.53 -14.97
C VAL A 4 30.55 -1.22 -14.43
N VAL A 5 31.27 -0.12 -14.56
CA VAL A 5 30.80 1.21 -14.15
C VAL A 5 29.59 1.64 -14.96
N GLY A 6 29.57 1.40 -16.28
CA GLY A 6 28.42 1.72 -17.14
C GLY A 6 27.17 0.92 -16.78
N VAL A 7 27.30 -0.41 -16.57
CA VAL A 7 26.20 -1.27 -16.15
C VAL A 7 25.69 -0.90 -14.76
N SER A 8 26.61 -0.62 -13.83
CA SER A 8 26.21 -0.15 -12.48
C SER A 8 25.53 1.21 -12.53
N ALA A 9 26.07 2.16 -13.27
CA ALA A 9 25.46 3.48 -13.43
C ALA A 9 24.06 3.40 -14.04
N ALA A 10 23.85 2.52 -15.06
CA ALA A 10 22.54 2.31 -15.65
C ALA A 10 21.54 1.66 -14.67
N ARG A 11 22.01 0.79 -13.76
CA ARG A 11 21.16 0.18 -12.72
C ARG A 11 20.78 1.15 -11.59
N PHE A 12 21.62 2.14 -11.34
CA PHE A 12 21.41 3.14 -10.28
C PHE A 12 20.96 4.50 -10.83
N ALA A 13 20.83 4.63 -12.15
CA ALA A 13 20.24 5.84 -12.72
C ALA A 13 18.80 5.95 -12.22
N PRO A 14 18.40 7.09 -11.63
CA PRO A 14 17.02 7.29 -11.22
C PRO A 14 16.15 7.18 -12.47
N GLU A 15 15.30 6.15 -12.51
CA GLU A 15 14.22 6.12 -13.49
C GLU A 15 13.31 7.31 -13.14
N SER A 16 13.02 8.13 -14.13
CA SER A 16 12.06 9.22 -13.99
C SER A 16 10.74 8.64 -13.44
N PRO A 17 9.97 9.37 -12.60
CA PRO A 17 8.68 8.89 -12.09
C PRO A 17 7.63 8.59 -13.18
N THR A 18 8.01 8.59 -14.45
CA THR A 18 7.16 8.32 -15.61
C THR A 18 6.61 6.90 -15.69
N GLY A 19 6.99 5.98 -14.78
CA GLY A 19 6.47 4.61 -14.73
C GLY A 19 5.28 4.38 -13.79
N LEU A 20 4.74 5.45 -13.14
CA LEU A 20 3.59 5.32 -12.24
C LEU A 20 2.26 5.35 -13.03
N GLU A 21 2.13 4.44 -14.00
CA GLU A 21 0.97 4.39 -14.89
C GLU A 21 -0.21 3.70 -14.21
N VAL A 22 -1.39 4.31 -14.34
CA VAL A 22 -2.67 3.74 -13.90
C VAL A 22 -3.66 3.89 -15.05
N TYR A 23 -4.33 2.80 -15.41
CA TYR A 23 -5.34 2.75 -16.47
C TYR A 23 -6.72 2.46 -15.86
N PRO A 24 -7.41 3.45 -15.29
CA PRO A 24 -8.64 3.23 -14.52
C PRO A 24 -9.70 2.46 -15.31
N SER A 25 -10.63 1.82 -14.58
CA SER A 25 -11.83 1.22 -15.14
C SER A 25 -12.71 2.30 -15.82
N ALA A 26 -13.70 1.86 -16.60
CA ALA A 26 -14.64 2.75 -17.25
C ALA A 26 -15.53 3.53 -16.25
N SER A 27 -15.59 3.08 -14.99
CA SER A 27 -16.36 3.71 -13.92
C SER A 27 -15.65 4.92 -13.27
N LEU A 28 -14.47 5.31 -13.77
CA LEU A 28 -13.77 6.50 -13.25
C LEU A 28 -14.64 7.75 -13.43
N THR A 29 -15.02 8.36 -12.31
CA THR A 29 -15.83 9.59 -12.31
C THR A 29 -14.96 10.85 -12.33
N ARG A 30 -13.88 10.84 -11.55
CA ARG A 30 -12.97 12.00 -11.42
C ARG A 30 -11.53 11.54 -11.22
N ARG A 31 -10.61 12.19 -11.93
CA ARG A 31 -9.17 12.10 -11.70
C ARG A 31 -8.67 13.46 -11.24
N THR A 32 -8.03 13.49 -10.08
CA THR A 32 -7.38 14.68 -9.55
C THR A 32 -5.97 14.33 -9.05
N TRP A 33 -5.33 15.25 -8.36
CA TRP A 33 -3.98 15.10 -7.85
C TRP A 33 -3.96 15.38 -6.34
N LEU A 34 -3.01 14.82 -5.64
CA LEU A 34 -2.87 15.03 -4.20
C LEU A 34 -2.64 16.50 -3.86
N SER A 35 -2.07 17.28 -4.79
CA SER A 35 -1.95 18.75 -4.70
C SER A 35 -3.29 19.50 -4.63
N GLN A 36 -4.42 18.87 -4.92
CA GLN A 36 -5.75 19.42 -4.65
C GLN A 36 -5.96 19.66 -3.14
N TYR A 37 -5.41 18.79 -2.30
CA TYR A 37 -5.57 18.80 -0.84
C TYR A 37 -4.37 19.47 -0.11
N ASN A 38 -3.26 19.65 -0.81
CA ASN A 38 -2.14 20.48 -0.39
C ASN A 38 -1.45 21.10 -1.61
N PRO A 39 -1.74 22.36 -1.96
CA PRO A 39 -1.16 23.02 -3.12
C PRO A 39 0.37 23.06 -3.15
N ALA A 40 1.01 22.95 -1.98
CA ALA A 40 2.48 22.90 -1.86
C ALA A 40 3.11 21.60 -2.43
N LEU A 41 2.30 20.62 -2.84
CA LEU A 41 2.76 19.41 -3.54
C LEU A 41 2.83 19.59 -5.06
N LYS A 42 2.15 20.60 -5.62
CA LYS A 42 2.04 20.76 -7.08
C LYS A 42 3.41 20.83 -7.75
N GLY A 43 3.64 19.90 -8.69
CA GLY A 43 4.90 19.82 -9.43
C GLY A 43 6.07 19.23 -8.65
N THR A 44 5.83 18.68 -7.45
CA THR A 44 6.83 17.94 -6.68
C THR A 44 6.73 16.43 -6.95
N ALA A 45 7.75 15.68 -6.56
CA ALA A 45 7.76 14.22 -6.65
C ALA A 45 6.77 13.51 -5.69
N GLY A 46 6.11 14.26 -4.82
CA GLY A 46 5.06 13.76 -3.93
C GLY A 46 3.64 13.97 -4.47
N ASP A 47 3.49 14.67 -5.61
CA ASP A 47 2.17 14.86 -6.23
C ASP A 47 1.78 13.60 -7.02
N THR A 48 0.72 12.94 -6.61
CA THR A 48 0.28 11.66 -7.16
C THR A 48 -1.19 11.71 -7.56
N PRO A 49 -1.63 10.91 -8.56
CA PRO A 49 -3.04 10.84 -8.95
C PRO A 49 -3.94 10.31 -7.83
N VAL A 50 -5.10 10.94 -7.68
CA VAL A 50 -6.22 10.53 -6.85
C VAL A 50 -7.37 10.18 -7.79
N LEU A 51 -7.84 8.93 -7.71
CA LEU A 51 -8.88 8.38 -8.59
C LEU A 51 -10.17 8.23 -7.79
N VAL A 52 -11.27 8.77 -8.30
CA VAL A 52 -12.58 8.72 -7.65
C VAL A 52 -13.55 7.97 -8.54
N PHE A 53 -14.25 7.00 -7.95
CA PHE A 53 -15.26 6.17 -8.58
C PHE A 53 -16.56 6.30 -7.78
N GLU A 54 -17.64 6.66 -8.43
CA GLU A 54 -18.95 6.86 -7.78
C GLU A 54 -19.95 5.83 -8.29
N GLY A 55 -20.65 5.20 -7.35
CA GLY A 55 -21.76 4.29 -7.62
C GLY A 55 -23.02 5.04 -8.07
N ALA A 56 -23.94 4.30 -8.71
CA ALA A 56 -25.24 4.83 -9.12
C ALA A 56 -26.13 5.24 -7.93
N LEU A 57 -25.96 4.59 -6.79
CA LEU A 57 -26.69 4.88 -5.56
C LEU A 57 -25.81 5.67 -4.59
N PRO A 58 -26.35 6.70 -3.91
CA PRO A 58 -25.62 7.42 -2.89
C PRO A 58 -25.27 6.51 -1.70
N GLY A 59 -24.16 6.79 -1.02
CA GLY A 59 -23.72 6.00 0.11
C GLY A 59 -22.52 6.62 0.82
N GLY A 60 -21.72 5.78 1.48
CA GLY A 60 -20.47 6.15 2.15
C GLY A 60 -19.30 6.33 1.19
N THR A 61 -18.18 6.76 1.73
CA THR A 61 -16.92 6.95 1.01
C THR A 61 -15.82 6.08 1.61
N MET A 62 -15.15 5.29 0.77
CA MET A 62 -13.96 4.53 1.15
C MET A 62 -12.72 5.08 0.47
N LEU A 63 -11.62 5.21 1.21
CA LEU A 63 -10.29 5.47 0.68
C LEU A 63 -9.46 4.19 0.73
N VAL A 64 -8.84 3.85 -0.39
CA VAL A 64 -7.83 2.78 -0.50
C VAL A 64 -6.50 3.40 -0.89
N LEU A 65 -5.50 3.23 -0.04
CA LEU A 65 -4.16 3.74 -0.21
C LEU A 65 -3.19 2.59 -0.47
N GLY A 66 -2.54 2.59 -1.62
CA GLY A 66 -1.43 1.69 -1.95
C GLY A 66 -0.11 2.44 -2.01
N GLY A 67 1.00 1.73 -1.90
CA GLY A 67 2.33 2.29 -2.11
C GLY A 67 2.77 3.36 -1.10
N THR A 68 2.30 3.27 0.13
CA THR A 68 2.88 4.02 1.27
C THR A 68 4.36 3.68 1.43
N HIS A 69 4.70 2.39 1.25
CA HIS A 69 6.06 1.91 1.09
C HIS A 69 6.22 1.26 -0.28
N ALA A 70 7.18 1.74 -1.07
CA ALA A 70 7.36 1.27 -2.45
C ALA A 70 8.09 -0.09 -2.55
N ASP A 71 8.64 -0.60 -1.46
CA ASP A 71 9.21 -1.94 -1.30
C ASP A 71 8.18 -2.97 -0.76
N GLU A 72 6.91 -2.57 -0.69
CA GLU A 72 5.75 -3.40 -0.34
C GLU A 72 4.85 -3.56 -1.58
N PRO A 73 5.25 -4.42 -2.55
CA PRO A 73 4.68 -4.41 -3.90
C PRO A 73 3.20 -4.78 -3.95
N ALA A 74 2.71 -5.62 -3.02
CA ALA A 74 1.31 -6.05 -3.07
C ALA A 74 0.33 -4.92 -2.76
N GLY A 75 0.70 -3.94 -1.91
CA GLY A 75 -0.15 -2.80 -1.61
C GLY A 75 -0.42 -1.94 -2.85
N ALA A 76 0.63 -1.57 -3.59
CA ALA A 76 0.49 -0.82 -4.83
C ALA A 76 -0.21 -1.64 -5.93
N ALA A 77 0.16 -2.94 -6.09
CA ALA A 77 -0.45 -3.82 -7.09
C ALA A 77 -1.94 -4.06 -6.83
N ALA A 78 -2.35 -4.23 -5.57
CA ALA A 78 -3.76 -4.37 -5.20
C ALA A 78 -4.55 -3.08 -5.52
N ALA A 79 -4.00 -1.91 -5.18
CA ALA A 79 -4.62 -0.64 -5.51
C ALA A 79 -4.73 -0.42 -7.03
N LEU A 80 -3.76 -0.91 -7.84
CA LEU A 80 -3.87 -0.92 -9.31
C LEU A 80 -4.99 -1.85 -9.78
N VAL A 81 -5.04 -3.10 -9.28
CA VAL A 81 -6.11 -4.06 -9.63
C VAL A 81 -7.47 -3.45 -9.30
N ILE A 82 -7.64 -2.87 -8.12
CA ILE A 82 -8.88 -2.20 -7.72
C ILE A 82 -9.21 -1.06 -8.68
N ALA A 83 -8.29 -0.12 -8.92
CA ALA A 83 -8.52 1.04 -9.78
C ALA A 83 -8.85 0.68 -11.23
N GLU A 84 -8.29 -0.42 -11.75
CA GLU A 84 -8.45 -0.82 -13.14
C GLU A 84 -9.69 -1.69 -13.40
N ASN A 85 -10.33 -2.24 -12.35
CA ASN A 85 -11.47 -3.15 -12.48
C ASN A 85 -12.74 -2.68 -11.78
N VAL A 86 -12.63 -1.90 -10.70
CA VAL A 86 -13.78 -1.54 -9.87
C VAL A 86 -14.93 -0.90 -10.65
N SER A 87 -16.15 -1.27 -10.29
CA SER A 87 -17.41 -0.67 -10.75
C SER A 87 -18.35 -0.54 -9.54
N PRO A 88 -18.27 0.54 -8.76
CA PRO A 88 -19.11 0.71 -7.57
C PRO A 88 -20.59 0.75 -7.96
N GLU A 89 -21.44 0.10 -7.17
CA GLU A 89 -22.89 0.13 -7.30
C GLU A 89 -23.49 1.18 -6.37
N GLN A 90 -22.95 1.27 -5.14
CA GLN A 90 -23.38 2.23 -4.13
C GLN A 90 -22.17 2.86 -3.43
N GLY A 91 -22.30 4.13 -3.09
CA GLY A 91 -21.27 4.90 -2.39
C GLY A 91 -20.16 5.33 -3.33
N ARG A 92 -18.99 5.60 -2.77
CA ARG A 92 -17.85 6.17 -3.47
C ARG A 92 -16.55 5.51 -3.03
N LEU A 93 -15.70 5.18 -3.99
CA LEU A 93 -14.35 4.70 -3.76
C LEU A 93 -13.32 5.73 -4.24
N ILE A 94 -12.35 6.03 -3.40
CA ILE A 94 -11.17 6.83 -3.73
C ILE A 94 -9.96 5.92 -3.68
N VAL A 95 -9.14 5.90 -4.73
CA VAL A 95 -7.95 5.05 -4.80
C VAL A 95 -6.71 5.91 -5.08
N ILE A 96 -5.67 5.72 -4.29
CA ILE A 96 -4.33 6.28 -4.52
C ILE A 96 -3.35 5.12 -4.62
N PRO A 97 -2.96 4.66 -5.83
CA PRO A 97 -2.11 3.48 -5.98
C PRO A 97 -0.65 3.68 -5.54
N TYR A 98 -0.18 4.92 -5.55
CA TYR A 98 1.21 5.28 -5.29
C TYR A 98 1.29 6.45 -4.30
N ALA A 99 0.94 6.20 -3.03
CA ALA A 99 0.85 7.25 -2.02
C ALA A 99 2.19 7.98 -1.80
N ASN A 100 3.29 7.23 -1.68
CA ASN A 100 4.64 7.78 -1.67
C ASN A 100 5.30 7.67 -3.06
N ALA A 101 4.78 8.42 -4.04
CA ALA A 101 5.29 8.40 -5.41
C ALA A 101 6.81 8.60 -5.48
N SER A 102 7.37 9.44 -4.62
CA SER A 102 8.82 9.65 -4.51
C SER A 102 9.60 8.39 -4.14
N GLY A 103 9.02 7.51 -3.31
CA GLY A 103 9.65 6.25 -2.90
C GLY A 103 9.88 5.28 -4.07
N PHE A 104 9.04 5.36 -5.12
CA PHE A 104 9.18 4.53 -6.32
C PHE A 104 10.29 4.99 -7.28
N SER A 105 10.90 6.13 -7.05
CA SER A 105 11.95 6.68 -7.91
C SER A 105 13.37 6.25 -7.53
N HIS A 106 13.54 5.38 -6.53
CA HIS A 106 14.85 4.87 -6.10
C HIS A 106 14.71 3.54 -5.35
N THR A 107 15.79 2.80 -5.29
CA THR A 107 15.94 1.61 -4.45
C THR A 107 17.08 1.81 -3.45
N LEU A 108 17.21 0.90 -2.49
CA LEU A 108 18.37 0.91 -1.57
C LEU A 108 19.56 0.20 -2.25
N PRO A 109 20.62 0.92 -2.66
CA PRO A 109 21.72 0.32 -3.41
C PRO A 109 22.44 -0.81 -2.67
N GLN A 110 22.54 -0.68 -1.34
CA GLN A 110 23.20 -1.67 -0.49
C GLN A 110 22.44 -3.00 -0.44
N GLU A 111 21.13 -3.00 -0.73
CA GLU A 111 20.31 -4.19 -0.69
C GLU A 111 20.15 -4.85 -2.06
N GLY A 112 20.58 -4.19 -3.12
CA GLY A 112 20.55 -4.72 -4.49
C GLY A 112 19.14 -4.99 -5.02
N HIS A 113 18.13 -4.32 -4.48
CA HIS A 113 16.74 -4.48 -4.88
C HIS A 113 16.54 -4.13 -6.37
N PRO A 114 15.63 -4.83 -7.07
CA PRO A 114 15.25 -4.44 -8.44
C PRO A 114 14.53 -3.07 -8.41
N SER A 115 14.56 -2.33 -9.51
CA SER A 115 13.79 -1.07 -9.64
C SER A 115 12.36 -1.31 -10.12
N HIS A 116 12.05 -2.50 -10.58
CA HIS A 116 10.73 -2.91 -11.08
C HIS A 116 10.59 -4.42 -11.06
N TYR A 117 9.38 -4.89 -11.27
CA TYR A 117 9.05 -6.28 -11.60
C TYR A 117 8.06 -6.30 -12.75
N THR A 118 8.02 -7.39 -13.49
CA THR A 118 7.21 -7.53 -14.69
C THR A 118 6.06 -8.51 -14.45
N LEU A 119 4.87 -8.14 -14.89
CA LEU A 119 3.69 -8.99 -14.89
C LEU A 119 3.20 -9.17 -16.33
N ASP A 120 2.90 -10.41 -16.71
CA ASP A 120 2.27 -10.73 -17.98
C ASP A 120 0.79 -10.34 -17.92
N THR A 121 0.37 -9.40 -18.78
CA THR A 121 -1.02 -8.99 -18.92
C THR A 121 -1.60 -9.53 -20.25
N PRO A 122 -2.93 -9.56 -20.42
CA PRO A 122 -3.55 -10.00 -21.68
C PRO A 122 -3.09 -9.23 -22.91
N GLY A 123 -2.59 -8.00 -22.73
CA GLY A 123 -2.11 -7.15 -23.82
C GLY A 123 -0.59 -7.07 -23.95
N GLY A 124 0.17 -7.87 -23.17
CA GLY A 124 1.64 -7.89 -23.16
C GLY A 124 2.22 -7.59 -21.77
N PRO A 125 3.53 -7.69 -21.61
CA PRO A 125 4.18 -7.50 -20.33
C PRO A 125 4.04 -6.04 -19.83
N ARG A 126 3.78 -5.89 -18.54
CA ARG A 126 3.74 -4.60 -17.85
C ARG A 126 4.80 -4.54 -16.76
N ARG A 127 5.65 -3.53 -16.83
CA ARG A 127 6.63 -3.23 -15.78
C ARG A 127 5.95 -2.43 -14.68
N ILE A 128 6.02 -2.93 -13.45
CA ILE A 128 5.51 -2.26 -12.26
C ILE A 128 6.73 -1.78 -11.46
N PRO A 129 6.77 -0.52 -11.05
CA PRO A 129 7.90 0.01 -10.28
C PRO A 129 7.97 -0.64 -8.89
N PHE A 130 9.20 -0.90 -8.45
CA PHE A 130 9.56 -1.34 -7.11
C PHE A 130 10.56 -0.33 -6.56
N GLY A 131 10.40 0.11 -5.33
CA GLY A 131 11.20 1.20 -4.80
C GLY A 131 11.70 0.98 -3.39
N SER A 132 11.77 2.06 -2.65
CA SER A 132 12.21 2.09 -1.26
C SER A 132 11.04 2.40 -0.32
N ARG A 133 11.15 1.90 0.91
CA ARG A 133 10.27 2.26 2.03
C ARG A 133 10.20 3.79 2.27
N LEU A 134 11.25 4.50 1.89
CA LEU A 134 11.45 5.92 2.22
C LEU A 134 11.27 6.80 0.99
N THR A 135 10.81 8.01 1.18
CA THR A 135 10.89 9.09 0.18
C THR A 135 12.33 9.21 -0.31
N ASN A 136 12.52 9.41 -1.62
CA ASN A 136 13.85 9.54 -2.22
C ASN A 136 14.65 10.68 -1.58
N PRO A 137 15.88 10.43 -1.12
CA PRO A 137 16.70 11.46 -0.51
C PRO A 137 17.00 12.64 -1.44
N VAL A 138 16.98 12.45 -2.76
CA VAL A 138 17.12 13.56 -3.72
C VAL A 138 15.97 14.56 -3.64
N HIS A 139 14.80 14.11 -3.22
CA HIS A 139 13.61 14.94 -3.08
C HIS A 139 13.45 15.51 -1.66
N GLN A 140 14.13 14.93 -0.69
CA GLN A 140 14.07 15.37 0.72
C GLN A 140 15.41 15.12 1.41
N TRP A 141 16.28 16.13 1.44
CA TRP A 141 17.63 16.08 2.04
C TRP A 141 17.96 17.40 2.75
N PRO A 142 18.74 17.40 3.83
CA PRO A 142 19.33 16.24 4.53
C PRO A 142 18.38 15.58 5.52
N ASP A 143 18.68 14.31 5.87
CA ASP A 143 18.02 13.68 7.02
C ASP A 143 18.52 14.32 8.32
N PRO A 144 17.65 14.52 9.32
CA PRO A 144 18.09 14.93 10.64
C PRO A 144 18.89 13.80 11.32
N THR A 145 19.76 14.11 12.26
CA THR A 145 20.47 13.09 13.06
C THR A 145 19.50 12.20 13.83
N VAL A 146 18.42 12.79 14.33
CA VAL A 146 17.31 12.11 15.02
C VAL A 146 16.01 12.69 14.52
N TYR A 147 15.10 11.84 14.07
CA TYR A 147 13.74 12.26 13.78
C TYR A 147 12.91 12.24 15.07
N ILE A 148 12.26 13.34 15.35
CA ILE A 148 11.36 13.47 16.50
C ILE A 148 9.94 13.50 15.95
N GLU A 149 9.22 12.40 16.15
CA GLU A 149 7.82 12.29 15.80
C GLU A 149 7.00 13.35 16.56
N LYS A 150 5.96 13.92 15.93
CA LYS A 150 5.36 15.16 16.39
C LYS A 150 4.32 15.02 17.48
N VAL A 151 3.60 13.92 17.52
CA VAL A 151 2.46 13.73 18.42
C VAL A 151 2.94 13.43 19.86
N GLN A 152 3.78 12.41 20.02
CA GLN A 152 4.31 12.00 21.33
C GLN A 152 5.80 12.28 21.51
N ARG A 153 6.42 12.93 20.55
CA ARG A 153 7.86 13.29 20.59
C ARG A 153 8.79 12.07 20.67
N GLN A 154 8.37 10.96 20.07
CA GLN A 154 9.21 9.77 19.97
C GLN A 154 10.46 10.07 19.16
N LYS A 155 11.60 9.54 19.62
CA LYS A 155 12.89 9.65 18.94
C LYS A 155 13.08 8.42 18.04
N LEU A 156 13.19 8.66 16.74
CA LEU A 156 13.40 7.64 15.72
C LEU A 156 14.71 7.90 14.98
N ALA A 157 15.18 6.92 14.20
CA ALA A 157 16.32 7.13 13.30
C ALA A 157 16.06 8.32 12.37
N GLY A 158 17.06 9.09 12.03
CA GLY A 158 16.90 10.29 11.21
C GLY A 158 16.25 10.02 9.86
N THR A 159 16.52 8.85 9.26
CA THR A 159 15.93 8.38 8.00
C THR A 159 14.40 8.23 8.07
N GLU A 160 13.83 7.98 9.26
CA GLU A 160 12.38 7.84 9.45
C GLU A 160 11.61 9.16 9.18
N SER A 161 12.31 10.30 9.10
CA SER A 161 11.74 11.55 8.60
C SER A 161 11.23 11.46 7.16
N ARG A 162 11.71 10.48 6.39
CA ARG A 162 11.30 10.17 5.02
C ARG A 162 10.33 8.99 4.92
N ASN A 163 9.92 8.39 6.04
CA ASN A 163 8.94 7.32 6.10
C ASN A 163 7.51 7.92 6.19
N LEU A 164 6.69 7.70 5.15
CA LEU A 164 5.32 8.24 5.12
C LEU A 164 4.50 7.72 6.30
N ASN A 165 4.66 6.44 6.68
CA ASN A 165 3.98 5.83 7.82
C ASN A 165 4.65 6.15 9.18
N ARG A 166 5.35 7.29 9.26
CA ARG A 166 5.85 7.95 10.48
C ARG A 166 5.59 9.45 10.46
N ALA A 167 4.94 9.94 9.39
CA ALA A 167 4.78 11.38 9.15
C ALA A 167 3.36 11.90 9.43
N TYR A 168 2.37 11.02 9.61
CA TYR A 168 0.98 11.43 9.88
C TYR A 168 0.83 12.12 11.24
N PRO A 169 -0.14 13.04 11.42
CA PRO A 169 -1.11 13.51 10.44
C PRO A 169 -0.54 14.48 9.37
N GLY A 170 0.75 14.73 9.39
CA GLY A 170 1.47 15.56 8.43
C GLY A 170 1.52 17.04 8.78
N GLU A 171 2.10 17.82 7.86
CA GLU A 171 2.22 19.28 7.95
C GLU A 171 2.14 19.92 6.58
N GLU A 172 1.31 20.95 6.47
CA GLU A 172 1.08 21.67 5.22
C GLU A 172 2.36 22.21 4.59
N ASN A 173 3.24 22.81 5.38
CA ASN A 173 4.49 23.42 4.96
C ASN A 173 5.72 22.66 5.49
N GLY A 174 5.56 21.38 5.82
CA GLY A 174 6.64 20.52 6.32
C GLY A 174 7.59 20.02 5.21
N SER A 175 8.31 18.94 5.54
CA SER A 175 9.10 18.19 4.54
C SER A 175 8.20 17.59 3.44
N LEU A 176 8.77 17.09 2.35
CA LEU A 176 7.98 16.47 1.28
C LEU A 176 7.09 15.36 1.83
N THR A 177 7.64 14.46 2.64
CA THR A 177 6.91 13.36 3.27
C THR A 177 5.78 13.87 4.19
N ALA A 178 6.04 14.91 4.98
CA ALA A 178 5.04 15.51 5.86
C ALA A 178 3.93 16.22 5.08
N LYS A 179 4.24 16.84 3.93
CA LYS A 179 3.24 17.44 3.02
C LYS A 179 2.32 16.40 2.40
N VAL A 180 2.88 15.23 2.00
CA VAL A 180 2.09 14.09 1.47
C VAL A 180 1.16 13.57 2.55
N ALA A 181 1.66 13.31 3.77
CA ALA A 181 0.84 12.87 4.90
C ALA A 181 -0.29 13.86 5.22
N TYR A 182 0.00 15.16 5.24
CA TYR A 182 -1.00 16.20 5.45
C TYR A 182 -2.07 16.21 4.35
N ALA A 183 -1.67 16.11 3.08
CA ALA A 183 -2.62 16.10 1.97
C ALA A 183 -3.56 14.90 2.01
N ILE A 184 -3.07 13.71 2.39
CA ILE A 184 -3.91 12.52 2.56
C ILE A 184 -4.87 12.71 3.74
N THR A 185 -4.42 13.25 4.87
CA THR A 185 -5.27 13.55 6.02
C THR A 185 -6.35 14.58 5.64
N ARG A 186 -5.99 15.62 4.88
CA ARG A 186 -6.96 16.62 4.37
C ARG A 186 -7.97 16.00 3.40
N LEU A 187 -7.52 15.11 2.50
CA LEU A 187 -8.42 14.36 1.61
C LEU A 187 -9.47 13.60 2.42
N ILE A 188 -9.06 12.88 3.49
CA ILE A 188 -10.00 12.13 4.35
C ILE A 188 -11.08 13.07 4.90
N VAL A 189 -10.68 14.24 5.39
CA VAL A 189 -11.61 15.22 5.98
C VAL A 189 -12.48 15.86 4.89
N ASP A 190 -11.87 16.36 3.81
CA ASP A 190 -12.56 17.15 2.78
C ASP A 190 -13.51 16.31 1.92
N GLU A 191 -13.20 15.03 1.71
CA GLU A 191 -14.05 14.08 0.97
C GLU A 191 -15.02 13.31 1.88
N GLY A 192 -14.97 13.51 3.19
CA GLY A 192 -15.85 12.84 4.16
C GLY A 192 -15.72 11.33 4.11
N VAL A 193 -14.47 10.82 4.24
CA VAL A 193 -14.17 9.40 4.14
C VAL A 193 -14.67 8.64 5.37
N ASP A 194 -15.55 7.67 5.19
CA ASP A 194 -16.08 6.82 6.26
C ASP A 194 -15.11 5.71 6.66
N VAL A 195 -14.45 5.09 5.66
CA VAL A 195 -13.48 4.00 5.87
C VAL A 195 -12.19 4.32 5.12
N ALA A 196 -11.06 4.34 5.81
CA ALA A 196 -9.73 4.53 5.21
C ALA A 196 -8.86 3.29 5.42
N VAL A 197 -8.33 2.76 4.32
CA VAL A 197 -7.55 1.51 4.28
C VAL A 197 -6.17 1.79 3.71
N ASP A 198 -5.11 1.51 4.47
CA ASP A 198 -3.72 1.59 4.02
C ASP A 198 -3.17 0.17 3.77
N LEU A 199 -2.72 -0.11 2.55
CA LEU A 199 -2.29 -1.44 2.13
C LEU A 199 -0.79 -1.61 2.32
N HIS A 200 -0.41 -2.46 3.28
CA HIS A 200 0.96 -2.73 3.68
C HIS A 200 1.34 -4.21 3.59
N GLU A 201 2.61 -4.45 3.70
CA GLU A 201 3.19 -5.78 3.85
C GLU A 201 4.26 -5.78 4.94
N SER A 202 4.41 -6.90 5.61
CA SER A 202 5.49 -7.14 6.58
C SER A 202 6.22 -8.44 6.31
N SER A 203 7.48 -8.52 6.77
CA SER A 203 8.28 -9.73 6.57
C SER A 203 7.71 -10.93 7.36
N PRO A 204 7.90 -12.18 6.90
CA PRO A 204 7.46 -13.37 7.62
C PRO A 204 8.04 -13.53 9.03
N GLU A 205 9.12 -12.82 9.35
CA GLU A 205 9.75 -12.77 10.68
C GLU A 205 9.16 -11.70 11.60
N TYR A 206 8.13 -10.96 11.14
CA TYR A 206 7.50 -9.92 11.93
C TYR A 206 6.20 -10.43 12.58
N PRO A 207 5.93 -10.09 13.86
CA PRO A 207 4.78 -10.63 14.57
C PRO A 207 3.42 -10.15 14.03
N VAL A 208 3.32 -8.91 13.55
CA VAL A 208 2.10 -8.38 12.93
C VAL A 208 2.14 -8.69 11.45
N ASN A 209 1.38 -9.69 11.05
CA ASN A 209 1.36 -10.22 9.69
C ASN A 209 0.04 -10.94 9.42
N ASN A 210 -0.41 -11.01 8.17
CA ASN A 210 -1.74 -11.52 7.84
C ASN A 210 -2.81 -10.89 8.73
N ALA A 211 -2.82 -9.56 8.83
CA ALA A 211 -3.60 -8.86 9.85
C ALA A 211 -4.35 -7.65 9.29
N ILE A 212 -5.52 -7.39 9.88
CA ILE A 212 -6.18 -6.09 9.88
C ILE A 212 -5.74 -5.38 11.17
N VAL A 213 -4.92 -4.34 11.04
CA VAL A 213 -4.55 -3.48 12.17
C VAL A 213 -5.56 -2.35 12.25
N ALA A 214 -6.45 -2.39 13.23
CA ALA A 214 -7.59 -1.49 13.32
C ALA A 214 -7.42 -0.43 14.42
N HIS A 215 -7.78 0.81 14.11
CA HIS A 215 -8.01 1.82 15.14
C HIS A 215 -9.14 1.37 16.08
N ASP A 216 -9.13 1.81 17.35
CA ASP A 216 -10.08 1.36 18.37
C ASP A 216 -11.55 1.50 17.91
N ARG A 217 -11.88 2.56 17.16
CA ARG A 217 -13.22 2.78 16.59
C ARG A 217 -13.56 1.87 15.41
N ALA A 218 -12.57 1.25 14.78
CA ALA A 218 -12.73 0.37 13.62
C ALA A 218 -12.69 -1.13 13.99
N MET A 219 -12.65 -1.47 15.28
CA MET A 219 -12.55 -2.88 15.72
C MET A 219 -13.76 -3.71 15.31
N ASP A 220 -14.98 -3.17 15.41
CA ASP A 220 -16.20 -3.88 14.98
C ASP A 220 -16.20 -4.10 13.46
N LEU A 221 -15.77 -3.09 12.68
CA LEU A 221 -15.59 -3.20 11.23
C LEU A 221 -14.61 -4.33 10.89
N ALA A 222 -13.46 -4.36 11.55
CA ALA A 222 -12.43 -5.38 11.34
C ALA A 222 -12.91 -6.78 11.74
N ALA A 223 -13.68 -6.90 12.83
CA ALA A 223 -14.20 -8.18 13.28
C ALA A 223 -15.19 -8.79 12.27
N ILE A 224 -16.11 -7.98 11.75
CA ILE A 224 -17.06 -8.42 10.72
C ILE A 224 -16.32 -8.79 9.43
N ALA A 225 -15.36 -7.96 8.99
CA ALA A 225 -14.56 -8.23 7.79
C ALA A 225 -13.75 -9.53 7.91
N ALA A 226 -13.21 -9.84 9.09
CA ALA A 226 -12.45 -11.07 9.30
C ALA A 226 -13.34 -12.33 9.16
N VAL A 227 -14.60 -12.27 9.60
CA VAL A 227 -15.57 -13.36 9.40
C VAL A 227 -15.89 -13.55 7.92
N GLU A 228 -16.11 -12.46 7.19
CA GLU A 228 -16.37 -12.50 5.74
C GLU A 228 -15.16 -13.05 4.96
N LEU A 229 -13.96 -12.67 5.35
CA LEU A 229 -12.71 -13.16 4.75
C LEU A 229 -12.52 -14.68 4.97
N GLU A 230 -12.91 -15.21 6.11
CA GLU A 230 -12.88 -16.66 6.37
C GLU A 230 -13.75 -17.43 5.38
N TYR A 231 -14.95 -16.92 5.03
CA TYR A 231 -15.80 -17.50 3.98
C TYR A 231 -15.17 -17.41 2.59
N ALA A 232 -14.36 -16.38 2.33
CA ALA A 232 -13.58 -16.25 1.10
C ALA A 232 -12.29 -17.11 1.08
N GLY A 233 -12.03 -17.88 2.15
CA GLY A 233 -10.82 -18.70 2.28
C GLY A 233 -9.56 -17.90 2.67
N VAL A 234 -9.73 -16.70 3.20
CA VAL A 234 -8.64 -15.82 3.65
C VAL A 234 -8.63 -15.78 5.17
N SER A 235 -7.74 -16.53 5.80
CA SER A 235 -7.52 -16.42 7.25
C SER A 235 -6.72 -15.17 7.57
N ILE A 236 -7.23 -14.33 8.48
CA ILE A 236 -6.62 -13.04 8.84
C ILE A 236 -6.73 -12.79 10.35
N ASN A 237 -5.70 -12.19 10.94
CA ASN A 237 -5.71 -11.76 12.32
C ASN A 237 -6.29 -10.35 12.45
N ILE A 238 -6.76 -10.01 13.65
CA ILE A 238 -7.14 -8.64 14.00
C ILE A 238 -6.18 -8.15 15.07
N GLU A 239 -5.53 -7.03 14.82
CA GLU A 239 -4.58 -6.42 15.73
C GLU A 239 -5.05 -4.99 16.09
N PRO A 240 -5.03 -4.61 17.37
CA PRO A 240 -5.31 -3.24 17.74
C PRO A 240 -4.19 -2.30 17.29
N SER A 241 -4.55 -1.14 16.76
CA SER A 241 -3.57 -0.09 16.43
C SER A 241 -2.80 0.35 17.69
N PRO A 242 -1.46 0.32 17.67
CA PRO A 242 -0.66 0.63 18.86
C PRO A 242 -0.81 2.10 19.26
N VAL A 243 -1.21 2.35 20.50
CA VAL A 243 -1.42 3.71 21.04
C VAL A 243 -0.13 4.48 21.31
N ASN A 244 0.97 3.75 21.48
CA ASN A 244 2.29 4.28 21.86
C ASN A 244 3.30 4.29 20.71
N LEU A 245 2.85 4.04 19.46
CA LEU A 245 3.64 4.24 18.25
C LEU A 245 2.89 5.21 17.34
N ARG A 246 3.46 6.39 17.15
CA ARG A 246 2.78 7.52 16.49
C ARG A 246 3.32 7.76 15.09
N GLY A 247 2.57 8.60 14.34
CA GLY A 247 2.87 8.91 12.95
C GLY A 247 2.40 7.84 11.97
N LEU A 248 1.69 6.81 12.44
CA LEU A 248 1.12 5.74 11.63
C LEU A 248 -0.18 6.21 10.97
N SER A 249 -0.43 5.83 9.73
CA SER A 249 -1.66 6.19 8.99
C SER A 249 -2.92 5.87 9.78
N HIS A 250 -3.16 4.60 10.08
CA HIS A 250 -4.35 4.13 10.78
C HIS A 250 -4.51 4.69 12.20
N ARG A 251 -3.39 4.97 12.90
CA ARG A 251 -3.46 5.58 14.22
C ARG A 251 -3.85 7.07 14.13
N GLU A 252 -3.13 7.83 13.30
CA GLU A 252 -3.36 9.27 13.23
C GLU A 252 -4.66 9.64 12.49
N TRP A 253 -5.06 8.87 11.45
CA TRP A 253 -6.37 9.10 10.83
C TRP A 253 -7.51 8.84 11.81
N GLY A 254 -7.43 7.74 12.57
CA GLY A 254 -8.43 7.45 13.60
C GLY A 254 -8.49 8.50 14.71
N ASP A 255 -7.35 9.01 15.17
CA ASP A 255 -7.30 9.99 16.25
C ASP A 255 -7.68 11.42 15.79
N ASN A 256 -7.45 11.79 14.52
CA ASN A 256 -7.59 13.16 14.04
C ASN A 256 -8.75 13.39 13.07
N THR A 257 -9.49 12.33 12.67
CA THR A 257 -10.65 12.39 11.78
C THR A 257 -11.77 11.48 12.27
N ASP A 258 -12.92 11.50 11.61
CA ASP A 258 -14.05 10.62 11.95
C ASP A 258 -14.00 9.26 11.23
N THR A 259 -13.01 9.03 10.36
CA THR A 259 -12.91 7.81 9.57
C THR A 259 -12.65 6.56 10.41
N LEU A 260 -13.21 5.44 9.99
CA LEU A 260 -12.85 4.11 10.50
C LEU A 260 -11.54 3.68 9.82
N ALA A 261 -10.43 3.83 10.52
CA ALA A 261 -9.10 3.68 9.95
C ALA A 261 -8.53 2.29 10.23
N VAL A 262 -8.07 1.63 9.16
CA VAL A 262 -7.40 0.32 9.22
C VAL A 262 -6.15 0.31 8.34
N LEU A 263 -5.24 -0.59 8.69
CA LEU A 263 -4.07 -0.94 7.89
C LEU A 263 -4.06 -2.45 7.69
N LEU A 264 -3.75 -2.90 6.48
CA LEU A 264 -3.68 -4.33 6.15
C LEU A 264 -2.22 -4.75 6.01
N GLU A 265 -1.85 -5.87 6.63
CA GLU A 265 -0.52 -6.47 6.52
C GLU A 265 -0.61 -7.83 5.86
N SER A 266 0.12 -8.05 4.76
CA SER A 266 0.31 -9.36 4.16
C SER A 266 1.79 -9.77 4.15
N PRO A 267 2.14 -11.09 4.07
CA PRO A 267 3.52 -11.54 4.20
C PRO A 267 4.35 -11.21 2.98
N ASN A 268 5.43 -10.45 3.14
CA ASN A 268 6.35 -10.08 2.09
C ASN A 268 7.73 -10.73 2.26
N PRO A 269 8.08 -11.78 1.50
CA PRO A 269 9.39 -12.41 1.61
C PRO A 269 10.52 -11.60 0.97
N SER A 270 10.22 -10.52 0.25
CA SER A 270 11.24 -9.60 -0.27
C SER A 270 11.72 -8.57 0.76
N GLN A 271 11.16 -8.61 1.97
CA GLN A 271 11.58 -7.82 3.14
C GLN A 271 12.19 -8.69 4.25
N GLY A 272 12.70 -8.05 5.29
CA GLY A 272 13.20 -8.70 6.50
C GLY A 272 14.69 -9.03 6.45
N ARG A 273 15.21 -9.49 7.59
CA ARG A 273 16.64 -9.74 7.81
C ARG A 273 17.06 -11.17 7.52
N LEU A 274 16.08 -12.10 7.51
CA LEU A 274 16.33 -13.52 7.29
C LEU A 274 16.22 -13.92 5.82
N ARG A 275 15.84 -13.00 4.94
CA ARG A 275 15.71 -13.24 3.49
C ARG A 275 17.08 -13.47 2.82
N GLY A 276 17.02 -14.08 1.66
CA GLY A 276 18.13 -14.15 0.70
C GLY A 276 18.23 -12.87 -0.14
N THR A 277 18.63 -13.04 -1.40
CA THR A 277 18.71 -11.92 -2.36
C THR A 277 17.33 -11.54 -2.85
N THR A 278 16.97 -10.27 -2.80
CA THR A 278 15.75 -9.76 -3.40
C THR A 278 15.97 -9.47 -4.87
N ASP A 279 15.33 -10.25 -5.72
CA ASP A 279 15.26 -10.06 -7.16
C ASP A 279 13.79 -10.00 -7.62
N GLU A 280 13.57 -9.75 -8.90
CA GLU A 280 12.23 -9.67 -9.50
C GLU A 280 11.44 -10.99 -9.29
N ARG A 281 12.12 -12.12 -9.36
CA ARG A 281 11.53 -13.43 -9.16
C ARG A 281 11.00 -13.59 -7.72
N LEU A 282 11.80 -13.21 -6.72
CA LEU A 282 11.36 -13.25 -5.33
C LEU A 282 10.14 -12.34 -5.09
N VAL A 283 10.11 -11.16 -5.71
CA VAL A 283 8.97 -10.24 -5.60
C VAL A 283 7.68 -10.86 -6.12
N VAL A 284 7.74 -11.59 -7.24
CA VAL A 284 6.56 -12.18 -7.92
C VAL A 284 6.22 -13.57 -7.39
N GLU A 285 7.19 -14.48 -7.35
CA GLU A 285 6.96 -15.87 -6.92
C GLU A 285 6.89 -16.03 -5.41
N GLY A 286 7.56 -15.14 -4.67
CA GLY A 286 7.53 -15.13 -3.21
C GLY A 286 8.24 -16.32 -2.56
N ILE A 287 9.15 -17.00 -3.26
CA ILE A 287 9.87 -18.20 -2.78
C ILE A 287 11.29 -17.83 -2.42
N ASP A 288 11.65 -17.95 -1.13
CA ASP A 288 12.99 -17.68 -0.61
C ASP A 288 13.56 -18.88 0.16
N PRO A 289 14.67 -19.49 -0.32
CA PRO A 289 15.30 -20.61 0.37
C PRO A 289 15.79 -20.29 1.78
N MET A 290 16.10 -19.03 2.07
CA MET A 290 16.54 -18.61 3.40
C MET A 290 15.37 -18.54 4.38
N TYR A 291 14.20 -18.04 3.93
CA TYR A 291 12.97 -18.11 4.71
C TYR A 291 12.51 -19.54 4.96
N LEU A 292 12.63 -20.45 3.99
CA LEU A 292 12.39 -21.88 4.21
C LEU A 292 13.27 -22.45 5.33
N LYS A 293 14.58 -22.13 5.31
CA LYS A 293 15.50 -22.54 6.38
C LYS A 293 15.15 -21.91 7.72
N ALA A 294 14.68 -20.67 7.75
CA ALA A 294 14.26 -19.98 8.96
C ALA A 294 12.97 -20.62 9.54
N SER A 295 12.01 -20.95 8.67
CA SER A 295 10.77 -21.65 9.03
C SER A 295 11.07 -22.98 9.71
N LEU A 296 11.92 -23.82 9.11
CA LEU A 296 12.35 -25.12 9.69
C LEU A 296 13.03 -24.99 11.05
N ARG A 297 13.50 -23.80 11.41
CA ARG A 297 14.12 -23.49 12.72
C ARG A 297 13.19 -22.76 13.68
N GLY A 298 11.90 -22.59 13.32
CA GLY A 298 10.92 -21.88 14.16
C GLY A 298 11.28 -20.41 14.39
N ARG A 299 11.81 -19.72 13.36
CA ARG A 299 12.24 -18.32 13.44
C ARG A 299 11.23 -17.35 12.85
N LEU A 300 10.08 -17.84 12.37
CA LEU A 300 9.06 -17.02 11.72
C LEU A 300 7.78 -17.00 12.56
N TYR A 301 7.04 -15.93 12.43
CA TYR A 301 5.73 -15.77 13.08
C TYR A 301 4.57 -16.27 12.20
N VAL A 302 4.78 -16.32 10.89
CA VAL A 302 3.82 -16.91 9.96
C VAL A 302 4.38 -18.19 9.35
N PRO A 303 3.53 -19.17 9.02
CA PRO A 303 3.96 -20.34 8.26
C PRO A 303 4.59 -19.93 6.93
N TYR A 304 5.71 -20.54 6.57
CA TYR A 304 6.37 -20.33 5.30
C TYR A 304 6.81 -21.70 4.76
N THR A 305 6.24 -22.09 3.63
CA THR A 305 6.40 -23.41 3.02
C THR A 305 7.14 -23.29 1.67
N GLU A 306 7.21 -24.37 0.92
CA GLU A 306 7.82 -24.37 -0.42
C GLU A 306 7.00 -23.57 -1.44
N GLU A 307 5.70 -23.35 -1.18
CA GLU A 307 4.84 -22.48 -1.98
C GLU A 307 5.17 -21.00 -1.81
N GLY A 308 5.89 -20.66 -0.74
CA GLY A 308 6.28 -19.28 -0.42
C GLY A 308 5.09 -18.35 -0.13
N ALA A 309 5.21 -17.09 -0.55
CA ALA A 309 4.17 -16.08 -0.46
C ALA A 309 4.03 -15.32 -1.80
N PRO A 310 3.43 -15.93 -2.84
CA PRO A 310 3.33 -15.35 -4.16
C PRO A 310 2.61 -14.00 -4.16
N LEU A 311 2.96 -13.11 -5.09
CA LEU A 311 2.34 -11.79 -5.23
C LEU A 311 0.82 -11.91 -5.44
N ALA A 312 0.36 -12.91 -6.20
CA ALA A 312 -1.07 -13.15 -6.43
C ALA A 312 -1.84 -13.41 -5.13
N MET A 313 -1.28 -14.19 -4.21
CA MET A 313 -1.86 -14.43 -2.89
C MET A 313 -1.89 -13.15 -2.05
N ARG A 314 -0.80 -12.39 -2.03
CA ARG A 314 -0.68 -11.16 -1.25
C ARG A 314 -1.63 -10.06 -1.74
N VAL A 315 -1.70 -9.86 -3.07
CA VAL A 315 -2.65 -8.95 -3.72
C VAL A 315 -4.09 -9.39 -3.50
N GLY A 316 -4.37 -10.71 -3.67
CA GLY A 316 -5.70 -11.26 -3.46
C GLY A 316 -6.21 -11.06 -2.04
N ARG A 317 -5.34 -11.18 -1.02
CA ARG A 317 -5.69 -10.87 0.36
C ARG A 317 -6.10 -9.41 0.54
N HIS A 318 -5.37 -8.47 -0.07
CA HIS A 318 -5.71 -7.05 -0.01
C HIS A 318 -7.03 -6.73 -0.71
N VAL A 319 -7.25 -7.25 -1.93
CA VAL A 319 -8.48 -7.00 -2.68
C VAL A 319 -9.69 -7.55 -1.93
N ALA A 320 -9.63 -8.81 -1.49
CA ALA A 320 -10.71 -9.42 -0.70
C ALA A 320 -10.97 -8.66 0.62
N SER A 321 -9.91 -8.18 1.28
CA SER A 321 -10.06 -7.40 2.52
C SER A 321 -10.74 -6.05 2.27
N VAL A 322 -10.46 -5.38 1.16
CA VAL A 322 -11.13 -4.12 0.79
C VAL A 322 -12.62 -4.35 0.55
N GLU A 323 -13.00 -5.43 -0.15
CA GLU A 323 -14.41 -5.80 -0.35
C GLU A 323 -15.10 -6.15 0.97
N ALA A 324 -14.47 -6.97 1.81
CA ALA A 324 -14.99 -7.35 3.10
C ALA A 324 -15.21 -6.15 4.03
N LEU A 325 -14.26 -5.17 4.04
CA LEU A 325 -14.40 -3.93 4.81
C LEU A 325 -15.53 -3.03 4.27
N ALA A 326 -15.70 -2.92 2.95
CA ALA A 326 -16.81 -2.19 2.34
C ALA A 326 -18.18 -2.82 2.71
N TRP A 327 -18.28 -4.13 2.61
CA TRP A 327 -19.46 -4.88 3.03
C TRP A 327 -19.74 -4.72 4.52
N SER A 328 -18.72 -4.83 5.37
CA SER A 328 -18.85 -4.66 6.81
C SER A 328 -19.34 -3.26 7.20
N HIS A 329 -18.85 -2.23 6.51
CA HIS A 329 -19.34 -0.86 6.70
C HIS A 329 -20.81 -0.75 6.32
N THR A 330 -21.23 -1.38 5.21
CA THR A 330 -22.62 -1.40 4.79
C THR A 330 -23.52 -2.06 5.83
N MET A 331 -23.06 -3.14 6.47
CA MET A 331 -23.78 -3.80 7.56
C MET A 331 -23.90 -2.92 8.81
N LEU A 332 -22.86 -2.19 9.16
CA LEU A 332 -22.84 -1.30 10.33
C LEU A 332 -23.58 0.03 10.08
N SER A 333 -23.60 0.51 8.86
CA SER A 333 -24.19 1.80 8.46
C SER A 333 -24.95 1.68 7.13
N PRO A 334 -26.13 1.05 7.11
CA PRO A 334 -26.87 0.77 5.86
C PRO A 334 -27.23 2.04 5.06
N ASP A 335 -27.51 3.15 5.73
CA ASP A 335 -27.80 4.44 5.09
C ASP A 335 -26.58 5.04 4.37
N ARG A 336 -25.39 4.56 4.68
CA ARG A 336 -24.10 4.94 4.07
C ARG A 336 -23.41 3.72 3.46
N GLY A 337 -24.18 2.85 2.81
CA GLY A 337 -23.66 1.63 2.21
C GLY A 337 -22.53 1.91 1.19
N ILE A 338 -21.56 0.98 1.11
CA ILE A 338 -20.49 0.96 0.11
C ILE A 338 -20.51 -0.42 -0.53
N VAL A 339 -20.91 -0.48 -1.79
CA VAL A 339 -20.98 -1.73 -2.57
C VAL A 339 -20.06 -1.62 -3.76
N LEU A 340 -19.01 -2.44 -3.76
CA LEU A 340 -17.99 -2.49 -4.80
C LEU A 340 -18.28 -3.70 -5.71
N GLY A 341 -18.33 -3.48 -7.02
CA GLY A 341 -18.43 -4.54 -8.02
C GLY A 341 -17.21 -4.55 -8.95
N GLY A 342 -17.10 -5.58 -9.77
CA GLY A 342 -16.07 -5.69 -10.81
C GLY A 342 -14.68 -6.10 -10.32
N LEU A 343 -14.50 -6.36 -9.02
CA LEU A 343 -13.22 -6.80 -8.46
C LEU A 343 -13.05 -8.31 -8.63
N PRO A 344 -11.82 -8.79 -8.89
CA PRO A 344 -11.54 -10.22 -8.89
C PRO A 344 -11.57 -10.78 -7.48
N THR A 345 -12.11 -11.98 -7.34
CA THR A 345 -12.11 -12.74 -6.09
C THR A 345 -10.68 -13.20 -5.71
N TYR A 346 -10.49 -13.57 -4.44
CA TYR A 346 -9.23 -14.16 -3.98
C TYR A 346 -8.84 -15.40 -4.80
N SER A 347 -9.78 -16.28 -5.06
CA SER A 347 -9.54 -17.51 -5.84
C SER A 347 -9.15 -17.22 -7.29
N GLU A 348 -9.82 -16.26 -7.93
CA GLU A 348 -9.49 -15.85 -9.31
C GLU A 348 -8.09 -15.25 -9.41
N LEU A 349 -7.66 -14.47 -8.41
CA LEU A 349 -6.29 -13.92 -8.37
C LEU A 349 -5.24 -15.00 -8.17
N LEU A 350 -5.53 -16.03 -7.36
CA LEU A 350 -4.63 -17.19 -7.21
C LEU A 350 -4.51 -18.01 -8.51
N GLU A 351 -5.63 -18.22 -9.20
CA GLU A 351 -5.68 -19.04 -10.41
C GLU A 351 -5.07 -18.34 -11.62
N ASN A 352 -5.42 -17.07 -11.85
CA ASN A 352 -5.09 -16.34 -13.07
C ASN A 352 -3.87 -15.42 -12.93
N GLY A 353 -3.42 -15.16 -11.70
CA GLY A 353 -2.36 -14.21 -11.39
C GLY A 353 -2.78 -12.75 -11.49
N VAL A 354 -1.99 -11.85 -10.89
CA VAL A 354 -2.28 -10.41 -10.81
C VAL A 354 -2.36 -9.76 -12.20
N GLY A 355 -1.48 -10.15 -13.11
CA GLY A 355 -1.38 -9.56 -14.44
C GLY A 355 -2.65 -9.72 -15.29
N ALA A 356 -3.45 -10.79 -15.05
CA ALA A 356 -4.72 -11.01 -15.74
C ALA A 356 -5.74 -9.87 -15.54
N TYR A 357 -5.61 -9.13 -14.44
CA TYR A 357 -6.50 -8.04 -14.03
C TYR A 357 -5.89 -6.64 -14.22
N LEU A 358 -4.76 -6.57 -14.93
CA LEU A 358 -4.10 -5.31 -15.25
C LEU A 358 -4.10 -5.05 -16.74
N LYS A 359 -4.22 -3.79 -17.13
CA LYS A 359 -4.09 -3.36 -18.52
C LYS A 359 -2.61 -3.29 -18.91
N PRO A 360 -2.25 -3.55 -20.20
CA PRO A 360 -0.88 -3.45 -20.68
C PRO A 360 -0.35 -2.01 -20.57
N SER A 361 0.97 -1.87 -20.49
CA SER A 361 1.61 -0.56 -20.70
C SER A 361 1.25 -0.01 -22.09
N ARG A 362 0.97 1.28 -22.18
CA ARG A 362 0.68 1.98 -23.45
C ARG A 362 1.95 2.47 -24.12
#